data_bda50a4bf36da5a1a4a14a95769aabfc
#
_entry.id   bda50a4bf36da5a1a4a14a95769aabfc
#
_cell.length_a   1.000
_cell.length_b   1.000
_cell.length_c   1.000
_cell.angle_alpha   90.00
_cell.angle_beta   90.00
_cell.angle_gamma   90.00
#
_symmetry.space_group_name_H-M   'P 1'
#
loop_
_entity.id
_entity.type
_entity.pdbx_description
1 polymer ?
#
loop_
_entity_poly.entity_id
_entity_poly.type
_entity_poly.pdbx_seq_one_letter_code
_entity_poly.pdbx_strand_id
1 'polypeptide(L)'
;MDSLTRNQLVWLDPVAWAQIETHIWDVQAQAILVHWRAQRLPLVVCRQRPQTPPDQLCVGLPAPKQWSRRRLALTVRLDHLTKCEEFPVLLQVAQTHQWGAAALELSAALAALGVQAHVYGSHGWQWLTGLAYLNEASDLDLSVAVNSLEVASQVVKQLVSTALDCRIDGEISFPQGQAIAWRELQQLLQGQTSQVLVKDLHTIRLADLAEVRHLGSITPVVKPEAALFCS
;
A
#
# COMPACT_ATOMS: atom_id res chain seq x y z
N MET A 1 -8.06 7.55 -15.03
CA MET A 1 -7.31 7.13 -13.83
C MET A 1 -8.08 5.98 -13.21
N ASP A 2 -7.44 4.82 -13.10
CA ASP A 2 -7.97 3.72 -12.32
C ASP A 2 -8.24 4.21 -10.89
N SER A 3 -9.19 3.61 -10.20
CA SER A 3 -9.56 4.05 -8.86
C SER A 3 -8.34 3.93 -7.92
N LEU A 4 -7.90 5.05 -7.34
CA LEU A 4 -6.83 5.06 -6.35
C LEU A 4 -7.20 4.19 -5.14
N THR A 5 -6.21 3.49 -4.61
CA THR A 5 -6.34 2.68 -3.41
C THR A 5 -5.36 3.13 -2.33
N ARG A 6 -5.60 2.73 -1.09
CA ARG A 6 -4.63 2.95 0.00
C ARG A 6 -3.30 2.27 -0.32
N ASN A 7 -2.23 2.83 0.22
CA ASN A 7 -0.85 2.34 0.08
C ASN A 7 -0.27 2.43 -1.34
N GLN A 8 -0.96 3.00 -2.32
CA GLN A 8 -0.34 3.30 -3.61
C GLN A 8 0.62 4.48 -3.51
N LEU A 9 1.64 4.46 -4.33
CA LEU A 9 2.63 5.53 -4.47
C LEU A 9 2.16 6.52 -5.53
N VAL A 10 2.31 7.82 -5.25
CA VAL A 10 1.98 8.89 -6.18
C VAL A 10 3.13 9.88 -6.30
N TRP A 11 3.37 10.37 -7.51
CA TRP A 11 4.33 11.43 -7.81
C TRP A 11 3.62 12.70 -8.17
N LEU A 12 4.19 13.81 -7.77
CA LEU A 12 3.62 15.14 -7.98
C LEU A 12 4.40 15.91 -9.03
N ASP A 13 3.69 16.77 -9.74
CA ASP A 13 4.30 17.76 -10.62
C ASP A 13 4.99 18.90 -9.83
N PRO A 14 5.78 19.77 -10.49
CA PRO A 14 6.44 20.90 -9.83
C PRO A 14 5.48 21.91 -9.24
N VAL A 15 4.26 22.04 -9.78
CA VAL A 15 3.26 23.01 -9.28
C VAL A 15 2.73 22.59 -7.92
N ALA A 16 2.40 21.31 -7.75
CA ALA A 16 1.99 20.77 -6.45
C ALA A 16 3.09 20.95 -5.39
N TRP A 17 4.35 20.68 -5.73
CA TRP A 17 5.46 20.89 -4.81
C TRP A 17 5.60 22.36 -4.41
N ALA A 18 5.46 23.30 -5.35
CA ALA A 18 5.48 24.72 -5.05
C ALA A 18 4.34 25.11 -4.10
N GLN A 19 3.12 24.58 -4.31
CA GLN A 19 1.98 24.80 -3.41
C GLN A 19 2.24 24.27 -1.99
N ILE A 20 2.81 23.06 -1.86
CA ILE A 20 3.17 22.49 -0.55
C ILE A 20 4.16 23.38 0.18
N GLU A 21 5.15 23.94 -0.52
CA GLU A 21 6.19 24.81 0.04
C GLU A 21 5.67 26.20 0.46
N THR A 22 4.51 26.64 -0.02
CA THR A 22 3.90 27.90 0.44
C THR A 22 3.34 27.83 1.87
N HIS A 23 3.11 26.62 2.39
CA HIS A 23 2.65 26.45 3.76
C HIS A 23 3.79 26.72 4.77
N ILE A 24 3.42 27.18 5.95
CA ILE A 24 4.39 27.37 7.03
C ILE A 24 4.74 26.01 7.63
N TRP A 25 5.94 25.55 7.40
CA TRP A 25 6.50 24.32 7.97
C TRP A 25 7.56 24.66 9.01
N ASP A 26 7.70 23.83 10.03
CA ASP A 26 8.88 23.90 10.88
C ASP A 26 10.15 23.46 10.12
N VAL A 27 11.31 23.78 10.68
CA VAL A 27 12.62 23.55 10.02
C VAL A 27 12.81 22.09 9.58
N GLN A 28 12.39 21.12 10.42
CA GLN A 28 12.55 19.71 10.09
C GLN A 28 11.62 19.28 8.95
N ALA A 29 10.34 19.68 8.99
CA ALA A 29 9.39 19.37 7.92
C ALA A 29 9.84 19.98 6.59
N GLN A 30 10.32 21.21 6.61
CA GLN A 30 10.84 21.88 5.42
C GLN A 30 12.04 21.12 4.83
N ALA A 31 13.00 20.71 5.67
CA ALA A 31 14.15 19.92 5.22
C ALA A 31 13.73 18.59 4.56
N ILE A 32 12.72 17.91 5.13
CA ILE A 32 12.15 16.68 4.57
C ILE A 32 11.53 16.96 3.19
N LEU A 33 10.67 17.97 3.07
CA LEU A 33 9.97 18.31 1.83
C LEU A 33 10.95 18.70 0.72
N VAL A 34 11.96 19.52 1.04
CA VAL A 34 13.03 19.90 0.09
C VAL A 34 13.78 18.65 -0.41
N HIS A 35 14.13 17.73 0.48
CA HIS A 35 14.78 16.47 0.09
C HIS A 35 13.89 15.63 -0.83
N TRP A 36 12.61 15.43 -0.47
CA TRP A 36 11.66 14.64 -1.25
C TRP A 36 11.49 15.16 -2.67
N ARG A 37 11.30 16.49 -2.79
CA ARG A 37 11.21 17.15 -4.08
C ARG A 37 12.48 17.01 -4.90
N ALA A 38 13.65 17.28 -4.29
CA ALA A 38 14.94 17.21 -4.97
C ALA A 38 15.25 15.80 -5.51
N GLN A 39 14.90 14.77 -4.75
CA GLN A 39 15.09 13.36 -5.12
C GLN A 39 13.91 12.78 -5.93
N ARG A 40 12.85 13.57 -6.20
CA ARG A 40 11.64 13.15 -6.92
C ARG A 40 11.00 11.89 -6.31
N LEU A 41 10.99 11.81 -4.98
CA LEU A 41 10.44 10.67 -4.24
C LEU A 41 8.92 10.70 -4.23
N PRO A 42 8.25 9.51 -4.18
CA PRO A 42 6.81 9.43 -4.12
C PRO A 42 6.24 9.79 -2.75
N LEU A 43 4.95 10.07 -2.73
CA LEU A 43 4.11 10.10 -1.55
C LEU A 43 3.22 8.83 -1.53
N VAL A 44 2.68 8.46 -0.38
CA VAL A 44 1.79 7.30 -0.26
C VAL A 44 0.34 7.75 -0.08
N VAL A 45 -0.58 7.14 -0.80
CA VAL A 45 -2.02 7.38 -0.65
C VAL A 45 -2.48 6.90 0.72
N CYS A 46 -3.03 7.83 1.49
CA CYS A 46 -3.59 7.58 2.82
C CYS A 46 -5.10 7.37 2.76
N ARG A 47 -5.69 6.95 3.88
CA ARG A 47 -7.15 6.99 4.03
C ARG A 47 -7.63 8.44 3.90
N GLN A 48 -8.66 8.64 3.09
CA GLN A 48 -9.25 9.94 2.86
C GLN A 48 -10.12 10.35 4.06
N ARG A 49 -10.12 11.63 4.37
CA ARG A 49 -10.97 12.20 5.42
C ARG A 49 -12.34 12.55 4.83
N PRO A 50 -13.44 12.48 5.60
CA PRO A 50 -14.77 12.83 5.10
C PRO A 50 -14.85 14.25 4.53
N GLN A 51 -14.00 15.16 5.01
CA GLN A 51 -13.96 16.57 4.58
C GLN A 51 -13.01 16.83 3.40
N THR A 52 -12.31 15.79 2.90
CA THR A 52 -11.41 15.96 1.75
C THR A 52 -12.24 16.26 0.50
N PRO A 53 -12.01 17.39 -0.17
CA PRO A 53 -12.69 17.71 -1.43
C PRO A 53 -12.50 16.61 -2.48
N PRO A 54 -13.49 16.38 -3.36
CA PRO A 54 -13.43 15.27 -4.33
C PRO A 54 -12.31 15.42 -5.40
N ASP A 55 -11.78 16.62 -5.58
CA ASP A 55 -10.64 16.91 -6.45
C ASP A 55 -9.28 16.85 -5.75
N GLN A 56 -9.27 16.44 -4.47
CA GLN A 56 -8.06 16.37 -3.64
C GLN A 56 -7.84 14.95 -3.10
N LEU A 57 -6.59 14.70 -2.72
CA LEU A 57 -6.12 13.43 -2.18
C LEU A 57 -5.28 13.64 -0.93
N CYS A 58 -5.63 12.96 0.16
CA CYS A 58 -4.77 12.87 1.34
C CYS A 58 -3.63 11.89 1.05
N VAL A 59 -2.40 12.36 1.23
CA VAL A 59 -1.18 11.57 1.03
C VAL A 59 -0.25 11.71 2.24
N GLY A 60 0.61 10.73 2.42
CA GLY A 60 1.59 10.70 3.51
C GLY A 60 3.03 10.70 3.00
N LEU A 61 3.90 11.27 3.80
CA LEU A 61 5.34 11.21 3.63
C LEU A 61 5.94 10.66 4.94
N PRO A 62 6.31 9.37 5.00
CA PRO A 62 7.00 8.81 6.16
C PRO A 62 8.51 9.04 6.02
N ALA A 63 9.05 9.97 6.77
CA ALA A 63 10.49 10.24 6.76
C ALA A 63 11.30 9.14 7.50
N PRO A 64 12.57 8.87 7.09
CA PRO A 64 13.44 7.87 7.72
C PRO A 64 13.97 8.29 9.09
N LYS A 65 14.83 7.44 9.66
CA LYS A 65 15.43 7.63 10.99
C LYS A 65 16.12 8.98 11.17
N GLN A 66 16.81 9.47 10.17
CA GLN A 66 17.54 10.75 10.22
C GLN A 66 16.64 11.95 10.51
N TRP A 67 15.32 11.84 10.27
CA TRP A 67 14.30 12.83 10.66
C TRP A 67 13.34 12.26 11.70
N SER A 68 13.85 11.43 12.62
CA SER A 68 13.09 10.86 13.76
C SER A 68 11.82 10.13 13.35
N ARG A 69 11.81 9.51 12.15
CA ARG A 69 10.64 8.81 11.58
C ARG A 69 9.38 9.67 11.52
N ARG A 70 9.56 10.96 11.32
CA ARG A 70 8.46 11.92 11.24
C ARG A 70 7.53 11.53 10.08
N ARG A 71 6.22 11.68 10.32
CA ARG A 71 5.19 11.49 9.29
C ARG A 71 4.57 12.85 8.98
N LEU A 72 4.62 13.24 7.71
CA LEU A 72 3.93 14.42 7.23
C LEU A 72 2.66 13.98 6.51
N ALA A 73 1.53 14.60 6.86
CA ALA A 73 0.26 14.43 6.18
C ALA A 73 0.03 15.63 5.26
N LEU A 74 -0.21 15.36 3.99
CA LEU A 74 -0.40 16.36 2.96
C LEU A 74 -1.74 16.15 2.28
N THR A 75 -2.27 17.21 1.67
CA THR A 75 -3.42 17.15 0.78
C THR A 75 -3.01 17.78 -0.54
N VAL A 76 -3.22 17.06 -1.64
CA VAL A 76 -2.79 17.46 -2.97
C VAL A 76 -3.95 17.36 -3.94
N ARG A 77 -3.94 18.11 -5.02
CA ARG A 77 -4.96 18.01 -6.06
C ARG A 77 -4.70 16.80 -6.95
N LEU A 78 -5.79 16.14 -7.38
CA LEU A 78 -5.70 14.95 -8.25
C LEU A 78 -5.11 15.27 -9.64
N ASP A 79 -5.34 16.47 -10.16
CA ASP A 79 -4.81 16.91 -11.47
C ASP A 79 -3.29 17.20 -11.47
N HIS A 80 -2.67 17.23 -10.29
CA HIS A 80 -1.23 17.37 -10.13
C HIS A 80 -0.48 16.04 -9.95
N LEU A 81 -1.19 14.91 -10.01
CA LEU A 81 -0.57 13.60 -9.99
C LEU A 81 0.02 13.27 -11.37
N THR A 82 1.31 13.00 -11.43
CA THR A 82 2.01 12.66 -12.68
C THR A 82 2.14 11.17 -12.90
N LYS A 83 2.14 10.38 -11.82
CA LYS A 83 2.33 8.93 -11.82
C LYS A 83 1.67 8.31 -10.60
N CYS A 84 1.14 7.09 -10.76
CA CYS A 84 0.65 6.25 -9.68
C CYS A 84 1.19 4.83 -9.88
N GLU A 85 1.78 4.24 -8.83
CA GLU A 85 2.34 2.87 -8.89
C GLU A 85 2.12 2.15 -7.56
N GLU A 86 2.26 0.84 -7.60
CA GLU A 86 2.37 0.01 -6.41
C GLU A 86 3.80 0.07 -5.82
N PHE A 87 3.94 -0.33 -4.57
CA PHE A 87 5.24 -0.58 -3.97
C PHE A 87 6.01 -1.69 -4.72
N PRO A 88 7.34 -1.81 -4.54
CA PRO A 88 8.13 -2.84 -5.22
C PRO A 88 7.62 -4.24 -4.87
N VAL A 89 7.69 -5.16 -5.83
CA VAL A 89 7.30 -6.56 -5.58
C VAL A 89 8.32 -7.26 -4.68
N LEU A 90 7.84 -8.24 -3.91
CA LEU A 90 8.67 -9.00 -2.96
C LEU A 90 9.93 -9.57 -3.62
N LEU A 91 9.83 -10.08 -4.86
CA LEU A 91 10.97 -10.60 -5.60
C LEU A 91 12.11 -9.59 -5.75
N GLN A 92 11.79 -8.34 -6.11
CA GLN A 92 12.79 -7.27 -6.29
C GLN A 92 13.47 -6.91 -4.98
N VAL A 93 12.68 -6.80 -3.90
CA VAL A 93 13.21 -6.46 -2.58
C VAL A 93 14.04 -7.62 -2.03
N ALA A 94 13.60 -8.87 -2.18
CA ALA A 94 14.32 -10.06 -1.71
C ALA A 94 15.68 -10.23 -2.36
N GLN A 95 15.84 -9.84 -3.63
CA GLN A 95 17.13 -9.88 -4.33
C GLN A 95 18.17 -8.92 -3.74
N THR A 96 17.74 -7.86 -3.05
CA THR A 96 18.61 -6.85 -2.45
C THR A 96 18.79 -7.03 -0.94
N HIS A 97 17.97 -7.89 -0.31
CA HIS A 97 17.99 -8.16 1.13
C HIS A 97 18.45 -9.60 1.41
N GLN A 98 19.06 -9.81 2.59
CA GLN A 98 19.57 -11.13 3.01
C GLN A 98 18.48 -12.04 3.61
N TRP A 99 17.26 -12.05 3.05
CA TRP A 99 16.18 -12.94 3.52
C TRP A 99 16.33 -14.39 3.04
N GLY A 100 17.44 -14.69 2.32
CA GLY A 100 17.73 -16.05 1.85
C GLY A 100 16.70 -16.57 0.85
N ALA A 101 16.64 -17.91 0.73
CA ALA A 101 15.76 -18.60 -0.19
C ALA A 101 14.27 -18.43 0.17
N ALA A 102 13.94 -18.31 1.47
CA ALA A 102 12.55 -18.32 1.93
C ALA A 102 11.67 -17.18 1.34
N ALA A 103 12.21 -15.96 1.17
CA ALA A 103 11.46 -14.86 0.53
C ALA A 103 11.28 -15.09 -0.97
N LEU A 104 12.26 -15.71 -1.64
CA LEU A 104 12.16 -16.08 -3.05
C LEU A 104 11.14 -17.21 -3.25
N GLU A 105 11.14 -18.21 -2.37
CA GLU A 105 10.17 -19.32 -2.36
C GLU A 105 8.74 -18.81 -2.12
N LEU A 106 8.55 -17.89 -1.15
CA LEU A 106 7.27 -17.23 -0.94
C LEU A 106 6.81 -16.48 -2.19
N SER A 107 7.69 -15.70 -2.80
CA SER A 107 7.37 -14.97 -4.04
C SER A 107 6.94 -15.92 -5.16
N ALA A 108 7.65 -17.05 -5.34
CA ALA A 108 7.32 -18.07 -6.33
C ALA A 108 5.98 -18.78 -6.02
N ALA A 109 5.73 -19.10 -4.75
CA ALA A 109 4.47 -19.72 -4.33
C ALA A 109 3.26 -18.79 -4.56
N LEU A 110 3.40 -17.48 -4.29
CA LEU A 110 2.37 -16.49 -4.58
C LEU A 110 2.15 -16.33 -6.09
N ALA A 111 3.23 -16.31 -6.87
CA ALA A 111 3.12 -16.24 -8.34
C ALA A 111 2.40 -17.47 -8.92
N ALA A 112 2.60 -18.66 -8.35
CA ALA A 112 1.85 -19.88 -8.74
C ALA A 112 0.35 -19.78 -8.45
N LEU A 113 -0.07 -18.95 -7.50
CA LEU A 113 -1.48 -18.61 -7.24
C LEU A 113 -2.01 -17.48 -8.15
N GLY A 114 -1.20 -16.97 -9.07
CA GLY A 114 -1.54 -15.84 -9.94
C GLY A 114 -1.55 -14.49 -9.25
N VAL A 115 -0.87 -14.33 -8.10
CA VAL A 115 -0.80 -13.09 -7.34
C VAL A 115 0.64 -12.68 -7.08
N GLN A 116 0.83 -11.38 -6.78
CA GLN A 116 2.13 -10.82 -6.38
C GLN A 116 2.00 -10.13 -5.03
N ALA A 117 3.04 -10.23 -4.21
CA ALA A 117 3.17 -9.44 -2.99
C ALA A 117 4.00 -8.19 -3.26
N HIS A 118 3.50 -7.03 -2.82
CA HIS A 118 4.21 -5.76 -2.82
C HIS A 118 4.70 -5.44 -1.42
N VAL A 119 5.95 -5.00 -1.30
CA VAL A 119 6.59 -4.69 -0.01
C VAL A 119 6.41 -3.23 0.30
N TYR A 120 5.56 -2.89 1.27
CA TYR A 120 5.40 -1.52 1.77
C TYR A 120 6.09 -1.33 3.14
N GLY A 121 5.68 -0.33 3.92
CA GLY A 121 6.29 -0.09 5.22
C GLY A 121 7.79 0.23 5.17
N SER A 122 8.51 -0.11 6.22
CA SER A 122 9.93 0.25 6.35
C SER A 122 10.82 -0.35 5.28
N HIS A 123 10.60 -1.61 4.90
CA HIS A 123 11.37 -2.28 3.86
C HIS A 123 11.12 -1.67 2.48
N GLY A 124 9.86 -1.42 2.12
CA GLY A 124 9.51 -0.79 0.85
C GLY A 124 10.08 0.63 0.73
N TRP A 125 9.96 1.43 1.77
CA TRP A 125 10.52 2.78 1.78
C TRP A 125 12.04 2.80 1.71
N GLN A 126 12.73 1.89 2.42
CA GLN A 126 14.19 1.80 2.32
C GLN A 126 14.62 1.43 0.91
N TRP A 127 13.93 0.49 0.27
CA TRP A 127 14.22 0.09 -1.11
C TRP A 127 13.99 1.24 -2.10
N LEU A 128 12.89 1.98 -1.98
CA LEU A 128 12.54 3.10 -2.86
C LEU A 128 13.48 4.30 -2.73
N THR A 129 13.92 4.60 -1.52
CA THR A 129 14.63 5.85 -1.22
C THR A 129 16.12 5.68 -1.02
N GLY A 130 16.58 4.46 -0.73
CA GLY A 130 17.96 4.18 -0.30
C GLY A 130 18.29 4.70 1.11
N LEU A 131 17.31 5.27 1.83
CA LEU A 131 17.52 5.86 3.15
C LEU A 131 17.25 4.82 4.27
N ALA A 132 17.83 5.06 5.45
CA ALA A 132 17.75 4.12 6.58
C ALA A 132 16.39 4.15 7.28
N TYR A 133 15.51 3.21 6.97
CA TYR A 133 14.22 2.97 7.65
C TYR A 133 14.24 1.81 8.63
N LEU A 134 14.99 0.76 8.31
CA LEU A 134 14.96 -0.50 9.05
C LEU A 134 15.62 -0.44 10.41
N ASN A 135 15.11 -1.22 11.35
CA ASN A 135 15.72 -1.59 12.62
C ASN A 135 15.50 -3.10 12.85
N GLU A 136 16.09 -3.64 13.92
CA GLU A 136 16.01 -5.06 14.28
C GLU A 136 14.58 -5.58 14.49
N ALA A 137 13.64 -4.68 14.86
CA ALA A 137 12.24 -5.02 15.08
C ALA A 137 11.34 -4.65 13.88
N SER A 138 11.90 -4.37 12.70
CA SER A 138 11.10 -4.02 11.52
C SER A 138 10.42 -5.26 10.94
N ASP A 139 9.10 -5.23 10.89
CA ASP A 139 8.30 -6.24 10.21
C ASP A 139 8.44 -6.12 8.68
N LEU A 140 8.27 -7.23 7.96
CA LEU A 140 8.09 -7.25 6.53
C LEU A 140 6.60 -7.05 6.21
N ASP A 141 6.23 -5.83 5.83
CA ASP A 141 4.86 -5.47 5.49
C ASP A 141 4.55 -5.83 4.03
N LEU A 142 3.62 -6.76 3.79
CA LEU A 142 3.21 -7.22 2.47
C LEU A 142 1.78 -6.79 2.14
N SER A 143 1.57 -6.29 0.93
CA SER A 143 0.25 -6.10 0.32
C SER A 143 0.07 -7.11 -0.81
N VAL A 144 -1.00 -7.92 -0.74
CA VAL A 144 -1.31 -8.93 -1.75
C VAL A 144 -2.71 -8.72 -2.26
N ALA A 145 -2.84 -8.37 -3.54
CA ALA A 145 -4.13 -8.23 -4.20
C ALA A 145 -4.63 -9.61 -4.65
N VAL A 146 -5.88 -9.92 -4.33
CA VAL A 146 -6.55 -11.19 -4.68
C VAL A 146 -7.90 -10.91 -5.33
N ASN A 147 -8.42 -11.88 -6.08
CA ASN A 147 -9.71 -11.78 -6.74
C ASN A 147 -10.83 -12.58 -6.05
N SER A 148 -10.51 -13.40 -5.06
CA SER A 148 -11.51 -14.21 -4.34
C SER A 148 -11.04 -14.58 -2.93
N LEU A 149 -11.98 -15.00 -2.08
CA LEU A 149 -11.68 -15.49 -0.74
C LEU A 149 -10.89 -16.81 -0.77
N GLU A 150 -11.10 -17.64 -1.79
CA GLU A 150 -10.38 -18.91 -2.01
C GLU A 150 -8.89 -18.64 -2.21
N VAL A 151 -8.54 -17.69 -3.12
CA VAL A 151 -7.16 -17.28 -3.34
C VAL A 151 -6.60 -16.63 -2.08
N ALA A 152 -7.36 -15.74 -1.40
CA ALA A 152 -6.96 -15.15 -0.13
C ALA A 152 -6.60 -16.20 0.92
N SER A 153 -7.42 -17.27 1.04
CA SER A 153 -7.15 -18.39 1.97
C SER A 153 -5.85 -19.13 1.63
N GLN A 154 -5.54 -19.32 0.34
CA GLN A 154 -4.29 -19.93 -0.10
C GLN A 154 -3.09 -19.01 0.18
N VAL A 155 -3.21 -17.72 -0.08
CA VAL A 155 -2.19 -16.73 0.28
C VAL A 155 -1.90 -16.75 1.78
N VAL A 156 -2.94 -16.74 2.62
CA VAL A 156 -2.78 -16.85 4.08
C VAL A 156 -1.98 -18.09 4.48
N LYS A 157 -2.27 -19.26 3.86
CA LYS A 157 -1.52 -20.50 4.14
C LYS A 157 -0.04 -20.36 3.78
N GLN A 158 0.29 -19.73 2.65
CA GLN A 158 1.68 -19.46 2.26
C GLN A 158 2.37 -18.53 3.26
N LEU A 159 1.72 -17.44 3.68
CA LEU A 159 2.28 -16.50 4.66
C LEU A 159 2.53 -17.17 6.02
N VAL A 160 1.63 -18.04 6.46
CA VAL A 160 1.76 -18.80 7.72
C VAL A 160 2.90 -19.81 7.67
N SER A 161 3.09 -20.49 6.55
CA SER A 161 4.11 -21.53 6.40
C SER A 161 5.53 -20.98 6.15
N THR A 162 5.65 -19.69 5.81
CA THR A 162 6.93 -19.07 5.51
C THR A 162 7.64 -18.64 6.79
N ALA A 163 8.86 -19.14 6.98
CA ALA A 163 9.74 -18.74 8.08
C ALA A 163 10.79 -17.75 7.55
N LEU A 164 10.74 -16.50 8.02
CA LEU A 164 11.74 -15.47 7.79
C LEU A 164 12.35 -15.02 9.12
N ASP A 165 13.53 -14.41 9.06
CA ASP A 165 14.19 -13.85 10.25
C ASP A 165 13.44 -12.61 10.81
N CYS A 166 12.46 -12.08 10.09
CA CYS A 166 11.58 -11.02 10.54
C CYS A 166 10.10 -11.47 10.48
N ARG A 167 9.26 -10.81 11.27
CA ARG A 167 7.82 -11.07 11.25
C ARG A 167 7.22 -10.58 9.93
N ILE A 168 6.45 -11.44 9.27
CA ILE A 168 5.63 -11.03 8.12
C ILE A 168 4.35 -10.39 8.65
N ASP A 169 4.03 -9.17 8.21
CA ASP A 169 2.76 -8.48 8.48
C ASP A 169 2.16 -7.96 7.16
N GLY A 170 1.04 -7.27 7.22
CA GLY A 170 0.45 -6.65 6.04
C GLY A 170 -1.01 -6.97 5.79
N GLU A 171 -1.45 -6.72 4.57
CA GLU A 171 -2.86 -6.72 4.19
C GLU A 171 -3.09 -7.56 2.92
N ILE A 172 -4.24 -8.22 2.85
CA ILE A 172 -4.81 -8.81 1.64
C ILE A 172 -5.88 -7.87 1.13
N SER A 173 -5.77 -7.43 -0.13
CA SER A 173 -6.71 -6.51 -0.77
C SER A 173 -7.57 -7.20 -1.82
N PHE A 174 -8.83 -6.77 -1.92
CA PHE A 174 -9.86 -7.25 -2.83
C PHE A 174 -10.13 -6.23 -3.96
N PRO A 175 -10.84 -6.59 -5.04
CA PRO A 175 -10.91 -5.81 -6.28
C PRO A 175 -11.35 -4.35 -6.16
N GLN A 176 -12.11 -3.98 -5.14
CA GLN A 176 -12.56 -2.60 -4.90
C GLN A 176 -11.65 -1.84 -3.92
N GLY A 177 -10.44 -2.34 -3.67
CA GLY A 177 -9.50 -1.70 -2.75
C GLY A 177 -9.80 -1.90 -1.27
N GLN A 178 -10.77 -2.77 -0.93
CA GLN A 178 -10.98 -3.20 0.46
C GLN A 178 -9.82 -4.11 0.87
N ALA A 179 -9.26 -3.87 2.04
CA ALA A 179 -8.13 -4.62 2.57
C ALA A 179 -8.40 -5.12 3.99
N ILE A 180 -7.88 -6.29 4.29
CA ILE A 180 -7.96 -6.95 5.61
C ILE A 180 -6.54 -7.34 6.02
N ALA A 181 -6.16 -7.09 7.28
CA ALA A 181 -4.91 -7.60 7.81
C ALA A 181 -4.90 -9.14 7.69
N TRP A 182 -3.87 -9.71 7.09
CA TRP A 182 -3.88 -11.15 6.77
C TRP A 182 -4.00 -12.03 8.03
N ARG A 183 -3.49 -11.58 9.17
CA ARG A 183 -3.62 -12.30 10.45
C ARG A 183 -5.05 -12.28 10.98
N GLU A 184 -5.77 -11.16 10.83
CA GLU A 184 -7.20 -11.10 11.18
C GLU A 184 -8.01 -12.00 10.24
N LEU A 185 -7.69 -11.99 8.93
CA LEU A 185 -8.33 -12.89 7.98
C LEU A 185 -8.07 -14.36 8.32
N GLN A 186 -6.85 -14.72 8.72
CA GLN A 186 -6.53 -16.06 9.22
C GLN A 186 -7.44 -16.47 10.38
N GLN A 187 -7.58 -15.62 11.41
CA GLN A 187 -8.43 -15.89 12.57
C GLN A 187 -9.90 -16.06 12.18
N LEU A 188 -10.40 -15.23 11.25
CA LEU A 188 -11.77 -15.35 10.72
C LEU A 188 -11.98 -16.67 10.00
N LEU A 189 -11.04 -17.07 9.12
CA LEU A 189 -11.11 -18.33 8.39
C LEU A 189 -11.04 -19.56 9.29
N GLN A 190 -10.39 -19.46 10.45
CA GLN A 190 -10.29 -20.50 11.47
C GLN A 190 -11.46 -20.48 12.47
N GLY A 191 -12.39 -19.53 12.35
CA GLY A 191 -13.50 -19.39 13.30
C GLY A 191 -13.09 -18.90 14.70
N GLN A 192 -11.88 -18.32 14.84
CA GLN A 192 -11.37 -17.77 16.11
C GLN A 192 -11.93 -16.38 16.40
N THR A 193 -12.40 -15.68 15.37
CA THR A 193 -13.16 -14.43 15.49
C THR A 193 -14.38 -14.48 14.58
N SER A 194 -15.42 -13.73 14.92
CA SER A 194 -16.63 -13.60 14.09
C SER A 194 -16.56 -12.44 13.11
N GLN A 195 -15.67 -11.47 13.31
CA GLN A 195 -15.56 -10.27 12.49
C GLN A 195 -14.11 -9.82 12.37
N VAL A 196 -13.80 -9.10 11.28
CA VAL A 196 -12.51 -8.50 10.99
C VAL A 196 -12.68 -7.04 10.54
N LEU A 197 -11.61 -6.24 10.65
CA LEU A 197 -11.58 -4.89 10.14
C LEU A 197 -11.33 -4.88 8.63
N VAL A 198 -12.32 -4.42 7.87
CA VAL A 198 -12.19 -4.11 6.44
C VAL A 198 -11.89 -2.61 6.30
N LYS A 199 -10.82 -2.30 5.62
CA LYS A 199 -10.34 -0.93 5.39
C LYS A 199 -10.31 -0.66 3.89
N ASP A 200 -10.87 0.47 3.47
CA ASP A 200 -10.72 0.96 2.10
C ASP A 200 -10.18 2.40 2.08
N LEU A 201 -10.24 3.06 0.94
CA LEU A 201 -9.75 4.43 0.79
C LEU A 201 -10.49 5.42 1.69
N HIS A 202 -11.75 5.19 2.01
CA HIS A 202 -12.62 6.14 2.72
C HIS A 202 -13.07 5.62 4.09
N THR A 203 -13.29 4.31 4.22
CA THR A 203 -13.98 3.71 5.37
C THR A 203 -13.14 2.68 6.12
N ILE A 204 -13.55 2.45 7.37
CA ILE A 204 -13.15 1.29 8.17
C ILE A 204 -14.44 0.74 8.77
N ARG A 205 -14.70 -0.55 8.57
CA ARG A 205 -15.87 -1.23 9.11
C ARG A 205 -15.53 -2.65 9.56
N LEU A 206 -16.35 -3.20 10.42
CA LEU A 206 -16.31 -4.63 10.71
C LEU A 206 -17.08 -5.38 9.62
N ALA A 207 -16.61 -6.58 9.29
CA ALA A 207 -17.26 -7.50 8.38
C ALA A 207 -17.13 -8.94 8.89
N ASP A 208 -18.19 -9.72 8.74
CA ASP A 208 -18.18 -11.15 9.00
C ASP A 208 -17.71 -11.96 7.77
N LEU A 209 -17.64 -13.29 7.93
CA LEU A 209 -17.15 -14.18 6.88
C LEU A 209 -18.04 -14.14 5.61
N ALA A 210 -19.35 -13.94 5.77
CA ALA A 210 -20.27 -13.89 4.63
C ALA A 210 -20.03 -12.61 3.82
N GLU A 211 -19.88 -11.47 4.48
CA GLU A 211 -19.53 -10.20 3.86
C GLU A 211 -18.15 -10.23 3.19
N VAL A 212 -17.13 -10.81 3.85
CA VAL A 212 -15.77 -10.95 3.27
C VAL A 212 -15.81 -11.82 2.02
N ARG A 213 -16.62 -12.87 1.96
CA ARG A 213 -16.79 -13.69 0.76
C ARG A 213 -17.31 -12.87 -0.42
N HIS A 214 -18.19 -11.92 -0.18
CA HIS A 214 -18.71 -11.04 -1.24
C HIS A 214 -17.69 -10.02 -1.76
N LEU A 215 -16.64 -9.67 -1.01
CA LEU A 215 -15.59 -8.75 -1.49
C LEU A 215 -14.87 -9.28 -2.73
N GLY A 216 -14.69 -10.60 -2.85
CA GLY A 216 -14.08 -11.23 -4.02
C GLY A 216 -15.04 -11.49 -5.18
N SER A 217 -16.37 -11.40 -4.95
CA SER A 217 -17.38 -11.74 -5.97
C SER A 217 -17.78 -10.54 -6.85
N ILE A 218 -17.30 -9.35 -6.56
CA ILE A 218 -17.66 -8.14 -7.29
C ILE A 218 -16.69 -8.00 -8.48
N THR A 219 -17.17 -8.32 -9.68
CA THR A 219 -16.45 -8.06 -10.93
C THR A 219 -16.13 -6.55 -10.99
N PRO A 220 -14.88 -6.14 -11.28
CA PRO A 220 -14.57 -4.73 -11.46
C PRO A 220 -15.52 -4.17 -12.54
N VAL A 221 -16.17 -3.05 -12.24
CA VAL A 221 -17.00 -2.34 -13.22
C VAL A 221 -16.06 -1.87 -14.32
N VAL A 222 -15.99 -2.61 -15.42
CA VAL A 222 -15.34 -2.17 -16.65
C VAL A 222 -16.13 -0.96 -17.12
N LYS A 223 -15.58 0.26 -16.93
CA LYS A 223 -16.14 1.45 -17.56
C LYS A 223 -16.06 1.25 -19.08
N PRO A 224 -17.15 1.52 -19.82
CA PRO A 224 -17.08 1.47 -21.27
C PRO A 224 -15.99 2.44 -21.75
N GLU A 225 -15.12 1.95 -22.64
CA GLU A 225 -14.15 2.78 -23.37
C GLU A 225 -14.88 4.00 -23.93
N ALA A 226 -14.37 5.18 -23.58
CA ALA A 226 -14.83 6.40 -24.22
C ALA A 226 -14.52 6.27 -25.71
N ALA A 227 -15.57 6.11 -26.52
CA ALA A 227 -15.47 6.10 -27.96
C ALA A 227 -14.72 7.36 -28.41
N LEU A 228 -13.57 7.16 -29.03
CA LEU A 228 -12.84 8.17 -29.77
C LEU A 228 -13.76 8.69 -30.88
N PHE A 229 -14.38 9.83 -30.66
CA PHE A 229 -14.91 10.63 -31.74
C PHE A 229 -13.75 11.38 -32.41
N CYS A 230 -13.20 10.78 -33.47
CA CYS A 230 -12.51 11.52 -34.50
C CYS A 230 -13.57 12.32 -35.29
N SER A 231 -13.45 13.61 -35.36
CA SER A 231 -13.90 14.46 -36.46
C SER A 231 -13.06 15.73 -36.48
#